data_c0ff40cd991adda17084016ce46c4312
#
_entry.id   c0ff40cd991adda17084016ce46c4312
#
_cell.length_a   1.000
_cell.length_b   1.000
_cell.length_c   1.000
_cell.angle_alpha   90.00
_cell.angle_beta   90.00
_cell.angle_gamma   90.00
#
_symmetry.space_group_name_H-M   'P 1'
#
loop_
_entity.id
_entity.type
_entity.pdbx_description
1 polymer ?
#
loop_
_entity_poly.entity_id
_entity_poly.type
_entity_poly.pdbx_seq_one_letter_code
_entity_poly.pdbx_strand_id
1 'polypeptide(L)'
;MKTKGFLLDTTALIDFFRGNRETIDLLSKLTEEAPLAACPITVSEVFSGVRPGELARVEEFMEALVFYPISYKASRRAGIYRRAYMQEGISLSLSDTIIASVAIENSLILVTKNLKHFPMSELSVIEH
;
A
#
# COMPACT_ATOMS: atom_id res chain seq x y z
N MET A 1 10.77 8.34 15.25
CA MET A 1 9.45 7.80 15.60
C MET A 1 9.27 6.41 15.00
N LYS A 2 8.79 5.48 15.80
CA LYS A 2 8.59 4.11 15.33
C LYS A 2 7.19 3.96 14.74
N THR A 3 7.10 3.35 13.58
CA THR A 3 5.83 2.98 12.99
C THR A 3 5.45 1.56 13.41
N LYS A 4 4.17 1.24 13.35
CA LYS A 4 3.68 -0.12 13.58
C LYS A 4 3.99 -1.04 12.40
N GLY A 5 4.22 -0.47 11.22
CA GLY A 5 4.52 -1.23 10.03
C GLY A 5 4.51 -0.35 8.79
N PHE A 6 4.85 -0.99 7.68
CA PHE A 6 4.89 -0.32 6.38
C PHE A 6 3.84 -0.97 5.48
N LEU A 7 2.84 -0.19 5.08
CA LEU A 7 1.81 -0.69 4.17
C LEU A 7 2.34 -0.54 2.74
N LEU A 8 2.46 -1.66 2.04
CA LEU A 8 2.99 -1.66 0.69
C LEU A 8 1.86 -1.41 -0.31
N ASP A 9 2.04 -0.37 -1.15
CA ASP A 9 1.16 -0.14 -2.27
C ASP A 9 1.41 -1.20 -3.34
N THR A 10 0.47 -1.40 -4.22
CA THR A 10 0.57 -2.37 -5.31
C THR A 10 1.83 -2.15 -6.15
N THR A 11 2.20 -0.89 -6.43
CA THR A 11 3.39 -0.58 -7.23
C THR A 11 4.67 -1.10 -6.59
N ALA A 12 4.77 -0.99 -5.25
CA ALA A 12 5.95 -1.49 -4.54
C ALA A 12 6.07 -3.00 -4.66
N LEU A 13 4.94 -3.71 -4.51
CA LEU A 13 4.93 -5.17 -4.60
C LEU A 13 5.23 -5.64 -6.03
N ILE A 14 4.64 -5.01 -7.03
CA ILE A 14 4.90 -5.37 -8.42
C ILE A 14 6.38 -5.17 -8.75
N ASP A 15 6.95 -4.02 -8.39
CA ASP A 15 8.37 -3.76 -8.64
C ASP A 15 9.26 -4.77 -7.93
N PHE A 16 8.89 -5.15 -6.70
CA PHE A 16 9.62 -6.17 -5.96
C PHE A 16 9.60 -7.51 -6.71
N PHE A 17 8.43 -7.95 -7.15
CA PHE A 17 8.30 -9.23 -7.87
C PHE A 17 8.97 -9.20 -9.25
N ARG A 18 9.13 -8.01 -9.84
CA ARG A 18 9.81 -7.84 -11.12
C ARG A 18 11.33 -7.74 -10.97
N GLY A 19 11.83 -7.82 -9.75
CA GLY A 19 13.27 -7.81 -9.49
C GLY A 19 13.90 -6.43 -9.49
N ASN A 20 13.12 -5.38 -9.28
CA ASN A 20 13.67 -4.03 -9.21
C ASN A 20 14.59 -3.94 -7.99
N ARG A 21 15.87 -3.73 -8.23
CA ARG A 21 16.88 -3.80 -7.19
C ARG A 21 16.69 -2.75 -6.09
N GLU A 22 16.36 -1.53 -6.47
CA GLU A 22 16.15 -0.48 -5.50
C GLU A 22 14.98 -0.79 -4.58
N THR A 23 13.90 -1.35 -5.12
CA THR A 23 12.73 -1.75 -4.34
C THR A 23 13.08 -2.90 -3.40
N ILE A 24 13.79 -3.91 -3.90
CA ILE A 24 14.21 -5.06 -3.08
C ILE A 24 15.06 -4.57 -1.91
N ASP A 25 16.02 -3.71 -2.18
CA ASP A 25 16.92 -3.19 -1.14
C ASP A 25 16.16 -2.34 -0.13
N LEU A 26 15.23 -1.52 -0.59
CA LEU A 26 14.40 -0.70 0.30
C LEU A 26 13.55 -1.58 1.22
N LEU A 27 12.82 -2.54 0.66
CA LEU A 27 11.95 -3.40 1.48
C LEU A 27 12.76 -4.22 2.48
N SER A 28 13.94 -4.69 2.08
CA SER A 28 14.82 -5.41 2.99
C SER A 28 15.22 -4.55 4.18
N LYS A 29 15.53 -3.29 3.92
CA LYS A 29 15.90 -2.32 4.95
C LYS A 29 14.73 -2.03 5.88
N LEU A 30 13.54 -1.85 5.32
CA LEU A 30 12.36 -1.53 6.11
C LEU A 30 11.97 -2.66 7.06
N THR A 31 12.20 -3.93 6.67
CA THR A 31 11.89 -5.06 7.54
C THR A 31 12.69 -5.04 8.84
N GLU A 32 13.81 -4.34 8.86
CA GLU A 32 14.63 -4.22 10.08
C GLU A 32 13.99 -3.25 11.08
N GLU A 33 13.06 -2.41 10.62
CA GLU A 33 12.45 -1.40 11.48
C GLU A 33 11.05 -1.79 11.93
N ALA A 34 10.26 -2.42 11.06
CA ALA A 34 8.88 -2.80 11.36
C ALA A 34 8.38 -3.80 10.31
N PRO A 35 7.28 -4.52 10.60
CA PRO A 35 6.73 -5.48 9.63
C PRO A 35 6.22 -4.81 8.36
N LEU A 36 6.32 -5.54 7.25
CA LEU A 36 5.69 -5.15 6.00
C LEU A 36 4.24 -5.63 6.02
N ALA A 37 3.35 -4.85 5.44
CA ALA A 37 1.92 -5.09 5.52
C ALA A 37 1.23 -4.92 4.16
N ALA A 38 0.05 -5.51 4.03
CA ALA A 38 -0.79 -5.37 2.85
C ALA A 38 -2.26 -5.28 3.29
N CYS A 39 -3.11 -4.77 2.41
CA CYS A 39 -4.55 -4.71 2.62
C CYS A 39 -5.27 -5.42 1.46
N PRO A 40 -6.59 -5.69 1.58
CA PRO A 40 -7.31 -6.47 0.56
C PRO A 40 -7.19 -5.94 -0.87
N ILE A 41 -7.24 -4.64 -1.07
CA ILE A 41 -7.15 -4.04 -2.41
C ILE A 41 -5.82 -4.42 -3.07
N THR A 42 -4.72 -4.25 -2.34
CA THR A 42 -3.39 -4.56 -2.83
C THR A 42 -3.23 -6.04 -3.14
N VAL A 43 -3.74 -6.90 -2.26
CA VAL A 43 -3.71 -8.35 -2.49
C VAL A 43 -4.40 -8.70 -3.80
N SER A 44 -5.61 -8.17 -4.00
CA SER A 44 -6.36 -8.44 -5.23
C SER A 44 -5.63 -7.96 -6.48
N GLU A 45 -5.05 -6.78 -6.42
CA GLU A 45 -4.34 -6.22 -7.57
C GLU A 45 -3.08 -7.01 -7.90
N VAL A 46 -2.34 -7.42 -6.87
CA VAL A 46 -1.12 -8.23 -7.08
C VAL A 46 -1.47 -9.55 -7.76
N PHE A 47 -2.48 -10.27 -7.22
CA PHE A 47 -2.83 -11.58 -7.79
C PHE A 47 -3.46 -11.49 -9.18
N SER A 48 -4.11 -10.37 -9.51
CA SER A 48 -4.65 -10.19 -10.85
C SER A 48 -3.56 -10.08 -11.92
N GLY A 49 -2.34 -9.71 -11.52
CA GLY A 49 -1.22 -9.55 -12.45
C GLY A 49 -0.14 -10.62 -12.35
N VAL A 50 -0.40 -11.72 -11.64
CA VAL A 50 0.59 -12.80 -11.49
C VAL A 50 0.88 -13.45 -12.85
N ARG A 51 2.16 -13.60 -13.16
CA ARG A 51 2.61 -14.24 -14.41
C ARG A 51 2.62 -15.75 -14.27
N PRO A 52 2.54 -16.48 -15.41
CA PRO A 52 2.66 -17.94 -15.38
C PRO A 52 3.95 -18.36 -14.66
N GLY A 53 3.82 -19.34 -13.76
CA GLY A 53 4.96 -19.88 -13.02
C GLY A 53 5.35 -19.08 -11.79
N GLU A 54 4.71 -17.94 -11.50
CA GLU A 54 5.03 -17.12 -10.35
C GLU A 54 4.11 -17.31 -9.15
N LEU A 55 2.97 -17.96 -9.35
CA LEU A 55 1.93 -17.99 -8.31
C LEU A 55 2.44 -18.43 -6.95
N ALA A 56 3.15 -19.55 -6.90
CA ALA A 56 3.64 -20.08 -5.62
C ALA A 56 4.57 -19.12 -4.89
N ARG A 57 5.46 -18.47 -5.63
CA ARG A 57 6.40 -17.51 -5.05
C ARG A 57 5.69 -16.26 -4.53
N VAL A 58 4.71 -15.77 -5.30
CA VAL A 58 3.94 -14.60 -4.88
C VAL A 58 3.10 -14.93 -3.66
N GLU A 59 2.45 -16.09 -3.64
CA GLU A 59 1.65 -16.51 -2.47
C GLU A 59 2.51 -16.59 -1.20
N GLU A 60 3.69 -17.20 -1.30
CA GLU A 60 4.57 -17.33 -0.16
C GLU A 60 4.94 -15.96 0.42
N PHE A 61 5.30 -15.02 -0.45
CA PHE A 61 5.66 -13.69 0.01
C PHE A 61 4.47 -12.96 0.61
N MET A 62 3.31 -12.99 -0.07
CA MET A 62 2.12 -12.26 0.39
C MET A 62 1.60 -12.80 1.72
N GLU A 63 1.66 -14.11 1.93
CA GLU A 63 1.21 -14.73 3.18
C GLU A 63 2.10 -14.35 4.38
N ALA A 64 3.33 -13.96 4.12
CA ALA A 64 4.24 -13.54 5.18
C ALA A 64 4.01 -12.09 5.63
N LEU A 65 3.23 -11.32 4.87
CA LEU A 65 2.92 -9.94 5.23
C LEU A 65 1.87 -9.88 6.33
N VAL A 66 1.91 -8.81 7.13
CA VAL A 66 0.82 -8.56 8.07
C VAL A 66 -0.35 -8.02 7.28
N PHE A 67 -1.51 -8.63 7.45
CA PHE A 67 -2.71 -8.28 6.70
C PHE A 67 -3.60 -7.35 7.51
N TYR A 68 -3.95 -6.20 6.93
CA TYR A 68 -4.87 -5.24 7.55
C TYR A 68 -6.17 -5.20 6.76
N PRO A 69 -7.30 -5.58 7.36
CA PRO A 69 -8.58 -5.53 6.67
C PRO A 69 -9.05 -4.09 6.44
N ILE A 70 -10.02 -3.91 5.56
CA ILE A 70 -10.64 -2.60 5.32
C ILE A 70 -11.85 -2.50 6.24
N SER A 71 -11.74 -1.69 7.29
CA SER A 71 -12.82 -1.49 8.25
C SER A 71 -13.91 -0.58 7.66
N TYR A 72 -15.07 -0.56 8.30
CA TYR A 72 -16.11 0.42 7.97
C TYR A 72 -15.54 1.84 8.05
N LYS A 73 -14.79 2.12 9.11
CA LYS A 73 -14.20 3.44 9.35
C LYS A 73 -13.26 3.86 8.22
N ALA A 74 -12.38 2.96 7.78
CA ALA A 74 -11.48 3.24 6.67
C ALA A 74 -12.24 3.42 5.37
N SER A 75 -13.26 2.61 5.12
CA SER A 75 -14.10 2.72 3.94
C SER A 75 -14.82 4.07 3.86
N ARG A 76 -15.36 4.51 4.98
CA ARG A 76 -16.03 5.80 5.07
C ARG A 76 -15.05 6.95 4.82
N ARG A 77 -13.88 6.89 5.45
CA ARG A 77 -12.83 7.90 5.26
C ARG A 77 -12.42 7.99 3.80
N ALA A 78 -12.25 6.85 3.15
CA ALA A 78 -11.85 6.79 1.74
C ALA A 78 -12.86 7.52 0.84
N GLY A 79 -14.15 7.29 1.06
CA GLY A 79 -15.18 7.95 0.29
C GLY A 79 -15.20 9.46 0.51
N ILE A 80 -15.02 9.87 1.76
CA ILE A 80 -15.00 11.30 2.11
C ILE A 80 -13.76 11.97 1.49
N TYR A 81 -12.61 11.35 1.53
CA TYR A 81 -11.41 11.89 0.88
C TYR A 81 -11.63 12.06 -0.62
N ARG A 82 -12.14 11.02 -1.27
CA ARG A 82 -12.35 11.09 -2.72
C ARG A 82 -13.26 12.23 -3.10
N ARG A 83 -14.36 12.42 -2.36
CA ARG A 83 -15.30 13.51 -2.61
C ARG A 83 -14.65 14.87 -2.38
N ALA A 84 -13.93 15.03 -1.26
CA ALA A 84 -13.32 16.32 -0.90
C ALA A 84 -12.27 16.75 -1.92
N TYR A 85 -11.40 15.83 -2.33
CA TYR A 85 -10.37 16.16 -3.31
C TYR A 85 -10.97 16.43 -4.69
N MET A 86 -12.02 15.70 -5.05
CA MET A 86 -12.70 15.94 -6.33
C MET A 86 -13.28 17.36 -6.39
N GLN A 87 -13.77 17.87 -5.27
CA GLN A 87 -14.29 19.25 -5.20
C GLN A 87 -13.18 20.28 -5.41
N GLU A 88 -11.93 19.89 -5.18
CA GLU A 88 -10.75 20.74 -5.42
C GLU A 88 -10.12 20.50 -6.78
N GLY A 89 -10.77 19.70 -7.63
CA GLY A 89 -10.25 19.39 -8.96
C GLY A 89 -9.23 18.27 -8.98
N ILE A 90 -9.07 17.54 -7.87
CA ILE A 90 -8.10 16.45 -7.79
C ILE A 90 -8.84 15.12 -7.85
N SER A 91 -8.62 14.35 -8.92
CA SER A 91 -9.27 13.06 -9.11
C SER A 91 -8.40 11.93 -8.55
N LEU A 92 -8.84 11.33 -7.45
CA LEU A 92 -8.16 10.19 -6.85
C LEU A 92 -8.99 8.94 -7.08
N SER A 93 -8.32 7.80 -7.30
CA SER A 93 -9.04 6.54 -7.43
C SER A 93 -9.55 6.09 -6.07
N LEU A 94 -10.65 5.35 -6.07
CA LEU A 94 -11.18 4.80 -4.82
C LEU A 94 -10.18 3.83 -4.19
N SER A 95 -9.48 3.05 -4.99
CA SER A 95 -8.44 2.14 -4.51
C SER A 95 -7.38 2.88 -3.71
N ASP A 96 -6.86 3.99 -4.24
CA ASP A 96 -5.83 4.76 -3.56
C ASP A 96 -6.33 5.38 -2.26
N THR A 97 -7.56 5.91 -2.26
CA THR A 97 -8.11 6.49 -1.04
C THR A 97 -8.38 5.44 0.02
N ILE A 98 -8.72 4.20 -0.37
CA ILE A 98 -8.88 3.09 0.57
C ILE A 98 -7.53 2.70 1.17
N ILE A 99 -6.51 2.55 0.34
CA ILE A 99 -5.15 2.21 0.81
C ILE A 99 -4.66 3.26 1.81
N ALA A 100 -4.81 4.54 1.46
CA ALA A 100 -4.42 5.64 2.35
C ALA A 100 -5.16 5.57 3.69
N SER A 101 -6.46 5.28 3.64
CA SER A 101 -7.29 5.24 4.84
C SER A 101 -6.91 4.07 5.77
N VAL A 102 -6.57 2.92 5.19
CA VAL A 102 -6.07 1.78 5.99
C VAL A 102 -4.76 2.16 6.68
N ALA A 103 -3.85 2.81 5.97
CA ALA A 103 -2.58 3.24 6.56
C ALA A 103 -2.80 4.24 7.70
N ILE A 104 -3.66 5.22 7.50
CA ILE A 104 -3.94 6.24 8.51
C ILE A 104 -4.57 5.61 9.75
N GLU A 105 -5.59 4.77 9.56
CA GLU A 105 -6.29 4.13 10.67
C GLU A 105 -5.36 3.29 11.54
N ASN A 106 -4.40 2.63 10.92
CA ASN A 106 -3.53 1.68 11.61
C ASN A 106 -2.14 2.26 11.92
N SER A 107 -1.95 3.54 11.72
CA SER A 107 -0.67 4.23 11.99
C SER A 107 0.51 3.60 11.24
N LEU A 108 0.27 3.27 9.98
CA LEU A 108 1.28 2.67 9.11
C LEU A 108 1.88 3.74 8.19
N ILE A 109 3.12 3.52 7.79
CA ILE A 109 3.73 4.34 6.74
C ILE A 109 3.46 3.66 5.41
N LEU A 110 2.92 4.41 4.46
CA LEU A 110 2.66 3.89 3.12
C LEU A 110 3.94 3.92 2.28
N VAL A 111 4.21 2.83 1.57
CA VAL A 111 5.33 2.76 0.63
C VAL A 111 4.75 2.74 -0.78
N THR A 112 5.02 3.79 -1.56
CA THR A 112 4.45 3.93 -2.90
C THR A 112 5.43 4.61 -3.86
N LYS A 113 5.27 4.36 -5.14
CA LYS A 113 5.99 5.03 -6.21
C LYS A 113 5.23 6.28 -6.70
N ASN A 114 3.95 6.35 -6.43
CA ASN A 114 3.07 7.38 -6.97
C ASN A 114 2.65 8.39 -5.89
N LEU A 115 3.61 9.16 -5.42
CA LEU A 115 3.41 10.09 -4.31
C LEU A 115 2.22 11.03 -4.52
N LYS A 116 2.02 11.52 -5.74
CA LYS A 116 0.94 12.47 -6.02
C LYS A 116 -0.46 11.85 -5.96
N HIS A 117 -0.57 10.52 -5.92
CA HIS A 117 -1.86 9.86 -5.71
C HIS A 117 -2.28 9.87 -4.24
N PHE A 118 -1.39 10.34 -3.35
CA PHE A 118 -1.60 10.27 -1.91
C PHE A 118 -1.32 11.63 -1.26
N PRO A 119 -2.13 12.67 -1.58
CA PRO A 119 -1.88 14.04 -1.08
C PRO A 119 -2.35 14.29 0.34
N MET A 120 -2.89 13.29 1.05
CA MET A 120 -3.46 13.46 2.38
C MET A 120 -2.38 13.84 3.39
N SER A 121 -2.58 14.95 4.10
CA SER A 121 -1.59 15.45 5.06
C SER A 121 -1.42 14.54 6.27
N GLU A 122 -2.45 13.74 6.61
CA GLU A 122 -2.40 12.82 7.73
C GLU A 122 -1.57 11.56 7.44
N LEU A 123 -1.25 11.32 6.19
CA LEU A 123 -0.57 10.13 5.74
C LEU A 123 0.95 10.31 5.72
N SER A 124 1.68 9.36 6.29
CA SER A 124 3.13 9.31 6.17
C SER A 124 3.49 8.39 5.02
N VAL A 125 4.36 8.85 4.12
CA VAL A 125 4.68 8.15 2.88
C VAL A 125 6.18 8.04 2.69
N ILE A 126 6.62 6.87 2.20
CA ILE A 126 7.99 6.67 1.70
C ILE A 126 7.86 6.38 0.20
N GLU A 127 8.58 7.14 -0.60
CA GLU A 127 8.63 6.93 -2.05
C GLU A 127 9.73 5.94 -2.40
N HIS A 128 9.43 5.02 -3.32
CA HIS A 128 10.43 4.03 -3.73
C HIS A 128 10.84 4.16 -5.19
#